data_0a4b958409e9b6bf1a30afec4a2301ee
#
_entry.id   0a4b958409e9b6bf1a30afec4a2301ee
#
_cell.length_a   1.000
_cell.length_b   1.000
_cell.length_c   1.000
_cell.angle_alpha   90.00
_cell.angle_beta   90.00
_cell.angle_gamma   90.00
#
_symmetry.space_group_name_H-M   'P 1'
#
loop_
_entity.id
_entity.type
_entity.pdbx_description
1 polymer ?
#
loop_
_entity_poly.entity_id
_entity_poly.type
_entity_poly.pdbx_seq_one_letter_code
_entity_poly.pdbx_strand_id
1 'polypeptide(L)'
;MRDTLPRDLETWRLLDDEDEIERVWEAVRPTLHDAGIRLWTYDGVSSRADPQQTLLSNGFAYLTPTRGEAWISRLQKFNCHNELTWGGSTIGGLNVVIRVAAIGNEGKRHLEILRKLAQGTTGLWTDNHVVPLWKEVHFDDMVFIVSPYVGHSMELCYGFWANNSVGDIVDMILQALEAIVFVHGLGIVHRDLCKSNYLVQWHPESLSTMRVPLCRPRAFLTDFETAHEFPPDMPAEERLLSGLPVEDYQRSVPPEMSSGGLYDPFKADVWQLAESFSDVKTTVSSIDAILEHMFAPDVSLRLSASDARDRLANVVHSTPPISLLIPPLLLNPLPNF
;
A
#
# COMPACT_ATOMS: atom_id res chain seq x y z
N MET A 1 -14.02 1.48 29.65
CA MET A 1 -13.88 1.14 28.21
C MET A 1 -12.43 1.26 27.73
N ARG A 2 -11.69 2.37 27.97
CA ARG A 2 -10.26 2.45 27.60
C ARG A 2 -9.41 1.35 28.27
N ASP A 3 -9.64 1.07 29.54
CA ASP A 3 -8.90 0.06 30.33
C ASP A 3 -9.08 -1.39 29.84
N THR A 4 -10.07 -1.65 28.98
CA THR A 4 -10.31 -2.99 28.40
C THR A 4 -9.69 -3.14 27.02
N LEU A 5 -9.05 -2.09 26.49
CA LEU A 5 -8.37 -2.07 25.19
C LEU A 5 -6.85 -2.24 25.37
N PRO A 6 -6.14 -2.74 24.36
CA PRO A 6 -4.68 -2.77 24.36
C PRO A 6 -4.08 -1.40 24.70
N ARG A 7 -3.06 -1.41 25.56
CA ARG A 7 -2.46 -0.19 26.09
C ARG A 7 -1.56 0.55 25.09
N ASP A 8 -1.03 -0.16 24.12
CA ASP A 8 -0.07 0.31 23.12
C ASP A 8 -0.26 -0.44 21.79
N LEU A 9 0.39 0.05 20.72
CA LEU A 9 0.29 -0.55 19.39
C LEU A 9 0.89 -1.94 19.31
N GLU A 10 1.95 -2.20 20.09
CA GLU A 10 2.59 -3.52 20.12
C GLU A 10 1.66 -4.57 20.68
N THR A 11 1.04 -4.29 21.83
CA THR A 11 0.04 -5.19 22.46
C THR A 11 -1.14 -5.44 21.51
N TRP A 12 -1.55 -4.43 20.73
CA TRP A 12 -2.62 -4.61 19.75
C TRP A 12 -2.21 -5.53 18.59
N ARG A 13 -0.97 -5.42 18.09
CA ARG A 13 -0.44 -6.30 17.02
C ARG A 13 -0.26 -7.74 17.44
N LEU A 14 -0.05 -7.98 18.73
CA LEU A 14 0.18 -9.31 19.30
C LEU A 14 -1.12 -10.04 19.66
N LEU A 15 -2.30 -9.46 19.36
CA LEU A 15 -3.57 -10.17 19.49
C LEU A 15 -3.58 -11.35 18.51
N ASP A 16 -3.71 -12.56 19.01
CA ASP A 16 -3.70 -13.81 18.24
C ASP A 16 -4.98 -14.65 18.45
N ASP A 17 -5.80 -14.30 19.44
CA ASP A 17 -7.08 -14.92 19.73
C ASP A 17 -8.21 -14.19 18.99
N GLU A 18 -8.95 -14.92 18.14
CA GLU A 18 -10.02 -14.37 17.30
C GLU A 18 -11.13 -13.70 18.14
N ASP A 19 -11.51 -14.30 19.25
CA ASP A 19 -12.53 -13.77 20.16
C ASP A 19 -12.03 -12.48 20.85
N GLU A 20 -10.73 -12.39 21.12
CA GLU A 20 -10.12 -11.20 21.69
C GLU A 20 -10.05 -10.06 20.67
N ILE A 21 -9.65 -10.34 19.44
CA ILE A 21 -9.61 -9.37 18.32
C ILE A 21 -11.02 -8.80 18.12
N GLU A 22 -12.03 -9.66 17.98
CA GLU A 22 -13.41 -9.21 17.81
C GLU A 22 -13.88 -8.37 18.98
N ARG A 23 -13.64 -8.81 20.23
CA ARG A 23 -14.02 -8.08 21.44
C ARG A 23 -13.42 -6.68 21.51
N VAL A 24 -12.15 -6.53 21.14
CA VAL A 24 -11.46 -5.24 21.13
C VAL A 24 -12.09 -4.28 20.10
N TRP A 25 -12.35 -4.76 18.89
CA TRP A 25 -13.00 -3.95 17.86
C TRP A 25 -14.47 -3.65 18.18
N GLU A 26 -15.20 -4.60 18.79
CA GLU A 26 -16.57 -4.37 19.29
C GLU A 26 -16.62 -3.29 20.39
N ALA A 27 -15.61 -3.23 21.25
CA ALA A 27 -15.55 -2.22 22.30
C ALA A 27 -15.44 -0.79 21.73
N VAL A 28 -14.78 -0.59 20.57
CA VAL A 28 -14.65 0.73 19.92
C VAL A 28 -15.80 1.02 18.93
N ARG A 29 -16.65 0.03 18.61
CA ARG A 29 -17.78 0.17 17.67
C ARG A 29 -18.68 1.37 17.95
N PRO A 30 -19.11 1.66 19.22
CA PRO A 30 -19.96 2.82 19.49
C PRO A 30 -19.28 4.14 19.12
N THR A 31 -18.00 4.31 19.46
CA THR A 31 -17.23 5.53 19.14
C THR A 31 -17.11 5.72 17.62
N LEU A 32 -16.82 4.67 16.89
CA LEU A 32 -16.72 4.69 15.43
C LEU A 32 -18.10 4.97 14.80
N HIS A 33 -19.16 4.36 15.34
CA HIS A 33 -20.53 4.62 14.89
C HIS A 33 -20.95 6.08 15.08
N ASP A 34 -20.68 6.66 16.24
CA ASP A 34 -20.94 8.09 16.51
C ASP A 34 -20.12 9.01 15.59
N ALA A 35 -18.95 8.54 15.18
CA ALA A 35 -18.15 9.20 14.15
C ALA A 35 -18.66 8.96 12.71
N GLY A 36 -19.74 8.22 12.53
CA GLY A 36 -20.36 7.95 11.21
C GLY A 36 -19.77 6.76 10.46
N ILE A 37 -19.09 5.84 11.17
CA ILE A 37 -18.47 4.65 10.60
C ILE A 37 -19.14 3.41 11.18
N ARG A 38 -19.51 2.47 10.30
CA ARG A 38 -20.01 1.13 10.67
C ARG A 38 -18.93 0.11 10.43
N LEU A 39 -18.49 -0.56 11.49
CA LEU A 39 -17.59 -1.71 11.38
C LEU A 39 -18.30 -2.87 10.69
N TRP A 40 -17.61 -3.57 9.83
CA TRP A 40 -18.06 -4.83 9.26
C TRP A 40 -18.04 -5.93 10.32
N THR A 41 -18.80 -7.01 10.06
CA THR A 41 -18.88 -8.16 10.96
C THR A 41 -17.71 -9.09 10.72
N TYR A 42 -17.12 -9.62 11.77
CA TYR A 42 -16.04 -10.59 11.70
C TYR A 42 -16.57 -12.00 11.43
N ASP A 43 -15.85 -12.80 10.65
CA ASP A 43 -16.22 -14.20 10.32
C ASP A 43 -15.15 -15.22 10.76
N GLY A 44 -14.25 -14.83 11.69
CA GLY A 44 -13.14 -15.65 12.17
C GLY A 44 -11.84 -15.47 11.37
N VAL A 45 -11.88 -14.92 10.16
CA VAL A 45 -10.71 -14.73 9.27
C VAL A 45 -10.68 -13.31 8.68
N SER A 46 -11.84 -12.70 8.55
CA SER A 46 -11.98 -11.42 7.86
C SER A 46 -13.20 -10.67 8.35
N SER A 47 -13.20 -9.37 8.13
CA SER A 47 -14.42 -8.59 8.27
C SER A 47 -15.21 -8.54 6.96
N ARG A 48 -16.55 -8.61 7.06
CA ARG A 48 -17.47 -8.62 5.93
C ARG A 48 -18.52 -7.53 6.03
N ALA A 49 -18.82 -6.92 4.90
CA ALA A 49 -19.95 -6.01 4.77
C ALA A 49 -21.26 -6.74 5.01
N ASP A 50 -22.21 -6.05 5.68
CA ASP A 50 -23.58 -6.56 5.80
C ASP A 50 -24.18 -6.79 4.39
N PRO A 51 -24.64 -8.01 4.10
CA PRO A 51 -25.24 -8.34 2.80
C PRO A 51 -26.48 -7.51 2.45
N GLN A 52 -27.15 -6.94 3.45
CA GLN A 52 -28.35 -6.12 3.26
C GLN A 52 -28.03 -4.64 3.07
N GLN A 53 -26.79 -4.24 3.35
CA GLN A 53 -26.39 -2.85 3.18
C GLN A 53 -26.19 -2.53 1.68
N THR A 54 -26.81 -1.46 1.22
CA THR A 54 -26.50 -0.89 -0.09
C THR A 54 -25.13 -0.21 0.00
N LEU A 55 -24.15 -0.81 -0.65
CA LEU A 55 -22.79 -0.26 -0.74
C LEU A 55 -22.71 0.63 -1.98
N LEU A 56 -22.09 1.79 -1.82
CA LEU A 56 -21.80 2.71 -2.92
C LEU A 56 -20.32 2.61 -3.28
N SER A 57 -20.00 2.81 -4.56
CA SER A 57 -18.62 2.96 -4.97
C SER A 57 -18.00 4.17 -4.27
N ASN A 58 -16.86 3.97 -3.63
CA ASN A 58 -16.12 5.04 -2.98
C ASN A 58 -15.14 5.75 -3.96
N GLY A 59 -15.16 5.39 -5.25
CA GLY A 59 -14.25 5.90 -6.27
C GLY A 59 -12.86 5.23 -6.29
N PHE A 60 -12.56 4.37 -5.32
CA PHE A 60 -11.27 3.66 -5.19
C PHE A 60 -11.42 2.15 -5.40
N ALA A 61 -12.50 1.55 -4.91
CA ALA A 61 -12.86 0.17 -5.21
C ALA A 61 -14.20 0.13 -5.92
N TYR A 62 -14.31 -0.68 -6.95
CA TYR A 62 -15.56 -0.86 -7.68
C TYR A 62 -16.31 -2.05 -7.10
N LEU A 63 -17.42 -1.75 -6.43
CA LEU A 63 -18.33 -2.76 -5.92
C LEU A 63 -19.42 -3.01 -6.92
N THR A 64 -19.69 -4.27 -7.21
CA THR A 64 -20.84 -4.64 -8.03
C THR A 64 -21.95 -5.19 -7.13
N PRO A 65 -23.20 -4.81 -7.36
CA PRO A 65 -24.34 -5.39 -6.66
C PRO A 65 -24.63 -6.84 -7.10
N THR A 66 -24.07 -7.28 -8.21
CA THR A 66 -24.25 -8.64 -8.71
C THR A 66 -23.37 -9.64 -7.98
N ARG A 67 -23.97 -10.44 -7.14
CA ARG A 67 -23.35 -11.56 -6.44
C ARG A 67 -23.28 -12.77 -7.37
N GLY A 68 -22.36 -12.78 -8.28
CA GLY A 68 -22.28 -13.93 -9.19
C GLY A 68 -21.04 -14.76 -8.99
N GLU A 69 -19.92 -14.14 -8.62
CA GLU A 69 -18.63 -14.80 -8.63
C GLU A 69 -17.86 -14.55 -7.32
N ALA A 70 -17.17 -15.56 -6.85
CA ALA A 70 -16.41 -15.54 -5.59
C ALA A 70 -15.38 -14.39 -5.52
N TRP A 71 -14.90 -13.91 -6.65
CA TRP A 71 -13.92 -12.83 -6.75
C TRP A 71 -14.51 -11.45 -6.51
N ILE A 72 -15.73 -11.20 -6.99
CA ILE A 72 -16.45 -9.93 -6.79
C ILE A 72 -16.83 -9.78 -5.31
N SER A 73 -17.17 -10.89 -4.64
CA SER A 73 -17.45 -10.88 -3.20
C SER A 73 -16.25 -10.52 -2.35
N ARG A 74 -15.02 -10.65 -2.87
CA ARG A 74 -13.81 -10.28 -2.14
C ARG A 74 -13.69 -8.79 -1.85
N LEU A 75 -14.27 -7.92 -2.68
CA LEU A 75 -14.33 -6.48 -2.38
C LEU A 75 -15.32 -6.13 -1.25
N GLN A 76 -16.14 -7.08 -0.84
CA GLN A 76 -17.03 -6.98 0.34
C GLN A 76 -16.43 -7.66 1.57
N LYS A 77 -15.21 -8.15 1.44
CA LYS A 77 -14.45 -8.85 2.46
C LYS A 77 -13.11 -8.14 2.63
N PHE A 78 -12.77 -7.81 3.84
CA PHE A 78 -11.47 -7.28 4.21
C PHE A 78 -10.72 -8.33 5.03
N ASN A 79 -9.60 -8.81 4.50
CA ASN A 79 -8.72 -9.70 5.25
C ASN A 79 -7.88 -8.85 6.21
N CYS A 80 -8.06 -9.10 7.50
CA CYS A 80 -7.28 -8.44 8.55
C CYS A 80 -5.89 -9.12 8.59
N HIS A 81 -4.97 -8.68 7.74
CA HIS A 81 -3.58 -9.15 7.78
C HIS A 81 -2.77 -8.55 8.93
N ASN A 82 -3.36 -7.58 9.61
CA ASN A 82 -2.79 -6.84 10.72
C ASN A 82 -3.95 -6.43 11.64
N GLU A 83 -3.87 -6.79 12.92
CA GLU A 83 -4.92 -6.60 13.92
C GLU A 83 -5.23 -5.12 14.21
N LEU A 84 -4.32 -4.22 13.80
CA LEU A 84 -4.56 -2.79 13.83
C LEU A 84 -5.57 -2.31 12.76
N THR A 85 -5.99 -3.16 11.82
CA THR A 85 -6.84 -2.75 10.69
C THR A 85 -8.16 -3.51 10.66
N TRP A 86 -9.23 -2.82 10.24
CA TRP A 86 -10.56 -3.39 10.11
C TRP A 86 -11.33 -2.81 8.94
N GLY A 87 -12.17 -3.63 8.32
CA GLY A 87 -13.08 -3.17 7.29
C GLY A 87 -14.33 -2.50 7.84
N GLY A 88 -14.83 -1.53 7.13
CA GLY A 88 -16.06 -0.83 7.51
C GLY A 88 -16.70 -0.09 6.36
N SER A 89 -17.76 0.63 6.68
CA SER A 89 -18.42 1.55 5.76
C SER A 89 -18.84 2.82 6.48
N THR A 90 -18.87 3.93 5.74
CA THR A 90 -19.53 5.14 6.24
C THR A 90 -21.04 4.90 6.39
N ILE A 91 -21.73 5.71 7.17
CA ILE A 91 -23.21 5.68 7.25
C ILE A 91 -23.83 5.87 5.86
N GLY A 92 -23.17 6.63 4.96
CA GLY A 92 -23.57 6.81 3.58
C GLY A 92 -23.30 5.62 2.64
N GLY A 93 -22.72 4.51 3.14
CA GLY A 93 -22.49 3.29 2.36
C GLY A 93 -21.17 3.22 1.60
N LEU A 94 -20.21 4.15 1.80
CA LEU A 94 -18.89 4.09 1.20
C LEU A 94 -17.98 3.15 1.99
N ASN A 95 -17.34 2.21 1.32
CA ASN A 95 -16.42 1.27 1.97
C ASN A 95 -15.12 1.95 2.41
N VAL A 96 -14.69 1.61 3.61
CA VAL A 96 -13.51 2.18 4.27
C VAL A 96 -12.69 1.10 4.96
N VAL A 97 -11.42 1.40 5.19
CA VAL A 97 -10.55 0.69 6.12
C VAL A 97 -10.29 1.61 7.31
N ILE A 98 -10.44 1.07 8.49
CA ILE A 98 -10.14 1.73 9.75
C ILE A 98 -8.82 1.15 10.27
N ARG A 99 -7.92 2.01 10.75
CA ARG A 99 -6.66 1.59 11.36
C ARG A 99 -6.43 2.31 12.67
N VAL A 100 -5.95 1.61 13.67
CA VAL A 100 -5.38 2.21 14.89
C VAL A 100 -4.02 2.81 14.50
N ALA A 101 -3.93 4.13 14.43
CA ALA A 101 -2.73 4.81 13.95
C ALA A 101 -1.81 5.29 15.07
N ALA A 102 -2.37 5.62 16.23
CA ALA A 102 -1.60 6.05 17.37
C ALA A 102 -2.28 5.68 18.71
N ILE A 103 -1.47 5.35 19.72
CA ILE A 103 -1.87 5.18 21.11
C ILE A 103 -0.86 5.91 21.99
N GLY A 104 -1.31 6.87 22.79
CA GLY A 104 -0.43 7.69 23.60
C GLY A 104 0.60 8.45 22.75
N ASN A 105 1.88 8.08 22.87
CA ASN A 105 2.97 8.65 22.07
C ASN A 105 3.37 7.76 20.87
N GLU A 106 2.98 6.50 20.86
CA GLU A 106 3.27 5.59 19.76
C GLU A 106 2.47 5.97 18.52
N GLY A 107 3.05 5.81 17.35
CA GLY A 107 2.40 6.08 16.06
C GLY A 107 2.22 7.56 15.71
N LYS A 108 2.52 8.51 16.61
CA LYS A 108 2.34 9.94 16.33
C LYS A 108 3.10 10.40 15.08
N ARG A 109 4.36 9.95 14.94
CA ARG A 109 5.18 10.30 13.76
C ARG A 109 4.57 9.77 12.46
N HIS A 110 4.10 8.52 12.47
CA HIS A 110 3.36 7.95 11.35
C HIS A 110 2.14 8.80 10.99
N LEU A 111 1.34 9.17 12.00
CA LEU A 111 0.15 10.00 11.82
C LEU A 111 0.49 11.39 11.25
N GLU A 112 1.56 12.02 11.71
CA GLU A 112 2.04 13.31 11.19
C GLU A 112 2.46 13.23 9.73
N ILE A 113 3.18 12.17 9.35
CA ILE A 113 3.55 11.89 7.95
C ILE A 113 2.29 11.70 7.10
N LEU A 114 1.32 10.90 7.55
CA LEU A 114 0.06 10.69 6.83
C LEU A 114 -0.74 11.99 6.66
N ARG A 115 -0.82 12.83 7.67
CA ARG A 115 -1.48 14.14 7.57
C ARG A 115 -0.83 15.01 6.49
N LYS A 116 0.49 15.00 6.42
CA LYS A 116 1.24 15.74 5.41
C LYS A 116 1.03 15.22 4.00
N LEU A 117 1.01 13.91 3.83
CA LEU A 117 0.92 13.25 2.52
C LEU A 117 -0.52 13.11 2.02
N ALA A 118 -1.46 12.76 2.91
CA ALA A 118 -2.76 12.20 2.55
C ALA A 118 -3.96 13.11 2.85
N GLN A 119 -3.70 14.33 3.32
CA GLN A 119 -4.75 15.33 3.64
C GLN A 119 -4.54 16.65 2.91
N GLY A 120 -5.56 17.50 2.95
CA GLY A 120 -5.53 18.86 2.41
C GLY A 120 -5.27 18.89 0.90
N THR A 121 -4.63 19.98 0.45
CA THR A 121 -4.31 20.18 -0.98
C THR A 121 -3.32 19.15 -1.50
N THR A 122 -2.41 18.69 -0.65
CA THR A 122 -1.41 17.66 -1.01
C THR A 122 -2.09 16.35 -1.42
N GLY A 123 -3.12 15.93 -0.69
CA GLY A 123 -3.90 14.73 -1.00
C GLY A 123 -4.71 14.81 -2.32
N LEU A 124 -4.79 16.00 -2.94
CA LEU A 124 -5.52 16.22 -4.20
C LEU A 124 -4.59 16.26 -5.43
N TRP A 125 -3.30 16.25 -5.25
CA TRP A 125 -2.36 16.30 -6.37
C TRP A 125 -2.37 14.99 -7.15
N THR A 126 -2.34 15.09 -8.48
CA THR A 126 -2.39 13.92 -9.38
C THR A 126 -1.21 12.97 -9.22
N ASP A 127 -0.03 13.53 -8.95
CA ASP A 127 1.21 12.76 -8.77
C ASP A 127 1.29 12.14 -7.36
N ASN A 128 0.37 12.51 -6.48
CA ASN A 128 0.24 11.90 -5.18
C ASN A 128 -0.55 10.59 -5.27
N HIS A 129 0.16 9.50 -5.16
CA HIS A 129 -0.40 8.16 -5.14
C HIS A 129 -0.52 7.59 -3.71
N VAL A 130 -0.54 8.42 -2.68
CA VAL A 130 -0.76 7.94 -1.30
C VAL A 130 -2.24 7.70 -1.06
N VAL A 131 -2.57 6.63 -0.34
CA VAL A 131 -3.96 6.36 0.07
C VAL A 131 -4.49 7.54 0.88
N PRO A 132 -5.61 8.19 0.49
CA PRO A 132 -6.12 9.35 1.19
C PRO A 132 -6.53 9.04 2.63
N LEU A 133 -6.25 9.98 3.53
CA LEU A 133 -6.77 9.97 4.88
C LEU A 133 -8.07 10.80 4.91
N TRP A 134 -9.22 10.10 4.99
CA TRP A 134 -10.53 10.76 4.94
C TRP A 134 -10.97 11.33 6.27
N LYS A 135 -10.63 10.63 7.37
CA LYS A 135 -11.09 11.03 8.71
C LYS A 135 -10.15 10.50 9.78
N GLU A 136 -10.03 11.26 10.86
CA GLU A 136 -9.51 10.81 12.14
C GLU A 136 -10.64 10.68 13.14
N VAL A 137 -10.62 9.63 13.94
CA VAL A 137 -11.53 9.42 15.07
C VAL A 137 -10.69 9.30 16.32
N HIS A 138 -10.93 10.18 17.29
CA HIS A 138 -10.20 10.23 18.55
C HIS A 138 -11.01 9.56 19.65
N PHE A 139 -10.37 8.70 20.41
CA PHE A 139 -10.94 8.05 21.56
C PHE A 139 -9.89 7.97 22.68
N ASP A 140 -10.07 8.76 23.73
CA ASP A 140 -9.09 8.94 24.83
C ASP A 140 -7.69 9.30 24.26
N ASP A 141 -6.69 8.45 24.47
CA ASP A 141 -5.33 8.58 23.96
C ASP A 141 -5.09 7.89 22.61
N MET A 142 -6.15 7.37 22.00
CA MET A 142 -6.09 6.61 20.74
C MET A 142 -6.56 7.45 19.56
N VAL A 143 -5.91 7.24 18.41
CA VAL A 143 -6.32 7.84 17.13
C VAL A 143 -6.54 6.73 16.10
N PHE A 144 -7.77 6.64 15.60
CA PHE A 144 -8.12 5.82 14.46
C PHE A 144 -8.09 6.68 13.21
N ILE A 145 -7.51 6.16 12.13
CA ILE A 145 -7.61 6.75 10.80
C ILE A 145 -8.59 5.96 9.96
N VAL A 146 -9.31 6.67 9.11
CA VAL A 146 -10.29 6.12 8.18
C VAL A 146 -9.86 6.49 6.77
N SER A 147 -9.61 5.50 5.95
CA SER A 147 -9.20 5.63 4.56
C SER A 147 -10.18 4.91 3.64
N PRO A 148 -10.27 5.26 2.35
CA PRO A 148 -11.09 4.50 1.42
C PRO A 148 -10.58 3.06 1.31
N TYR A 149 -11.49 2.10 1.17
CA TYR A 149 -11.13 0.75 0.75
C TYR A 149 -10.76 0.78 -0.74
N VAL A 150 -9.50 0.51 -1.06
CA VAL A 150 -8.99 0.63 -2.44
C VAL A 150 -9.17 -0.68 -3.21
N GLY A 151 -8.86 -1.80 -2.61
CA GLY A 151 -8.89 -3.11 -3.26
C GLY A 151 -7.72 -3.98 -2.79
N HIS A 152 -7.13 -4.72 -3.72
CA HIS A 152 -6.04 -5.64 -3.41
C HIS A 152 -4.67 -4.98 -3.56
N SER A 153 -3.65 -5.59 -2.94
CA SER A 153 -2.26 -5.17 -3.15
C SER A 153 -1.81 -5.42 -4.58
N MET A 154 -0.80 -4.66 -5.01
CA MET A 154 -0.18 -4.84 -6.33
C MET A 154 0.42 -6.24 -6.49
N GLU A 155 0.87 -6.87 -5.40
CA GLU A 155 1.35 -8.25 -5.40
C GLU A 155 0.30 -9.24 -5.91
N LEU A 156 -0.97 -9.02 -5.58
CA LEU A 156 -2.08 -9.84 -6.05
C LEU A 156 -2.58 -9.45 -7.45
N CYS A 157 -2.13 -8.30 -7.97
CA CYS A 157 -2.61 -7.77 -9.24
C CYS A 157 -1.85 -8.27 -10.45
N TYR A 158 -0.75 -8.97 -10.28
CA TYR A 158 -0.03 -9.59 -11.39
C TYR A 158 0.54 -10.97 -11.00
N GLY A 159 0.81 -11.76 -12.03
CA GLY A 159 1.47 -13.05 -11.90
C GLY A 159 0.52 -14.17 -11.56
N PHE A 160 0.02 -14.22 -10.38
CA PHE A 160 -0.61 -15.40 -9.83
C PHE A 160 -1.92 -15.80 -10.52
N TRP A 161 -2.84 -14.86 -10.72
CA TRP A 161 -4.16 -15.12 -11.27
C TRP A 161 -4.68 -14.05 -12.25
N ALA A 162 -4.03 -12.90 -12.30
CA ALA A 162 -4.37 -11.87 -13.25
C ALA A 162 -3.61 -12.06 -14.57
N ASN A 163 -4.32 -12.15 -15.70
CA ASN A 163 -3.73 -12.27 -17.02
C ASN A 163 -3.25 -10.89 -17.52
N ASN A 164 -2.16 -10.40 -16.94
CA ASN A 164 -1.58 -9.12 -17.28
C ASN A 164 -0.67 -9.21 -18.50
N SER A 165 -0.61 -8.12 -19.25
CA SER A 165 0.47 -7.88 -20.19
C SER A 165 1.68 -7.22 -19.49
N VAL A 166 2.83 -7.23 -20.16
CA VAL A 166 4.00 -6.45 -19.75
C VAL A 166 3.62 -4.96 -19.61
N GLY A 167 2.80 -4.44 -20.52
CA GLY A 167 2.32 -3.05 -20.43
C GLY A 167 1.54 -2.74 -19.15
N ASP A 168 0.76 -3.68 -18.63
CA ASP A 168 0.04 -3.49 -17.37
C ASP A 168 0.98 -3.43 -16.18
N ILE A 169 1.98 -4.32 -16.14
CA ILE A 169 2.97 -4.35 -15.07
C ILE A 169 3.84 -3.09 -15.09
N VAL A 170 4.29 -2.68 -16.26
CA VAL A 170 5.11 -1.47 -16.43
C VAL A 170 4.35 -0.20 -16.02
N ASP A 171 3.05 -0.14 -16.32
CA ASP A 171 2.19 0.95 -15.87
C ASP A 171 2.10 1.01 -14.34
N MET A 172 1.94 -0.13 -13.67
CA MET A 172 1.93 -0.20 -12.20
C MET A 172 3.28 0.22 -11.60
N ILE A 173 4.41 -0.19 -12.22
CA ILE A 173 5.75 0.22 -11.79
C ILE A 173 5.95 1.74 -11.97
N LEU A 174 5.48 2.32 -13.07
CA LEU A 174 5.55 3.77 -13.30
C LEU A 174 4.79 4.53 -12.21
N GLN A 175 3.55 4.12 -11.90
CA GLN A 175 2.76 4.74 -10.83
C GLN A 175 3.43 4.56 -9.45
N ALA A 176 4.04 3.41 -9.19
CA ALA A 176 4.81 3.20 -7.97
C ALA A 176 6.01 4.16 -7.87
N LEU A 177 6.72 4.36 -8.97
CA LEU A 177 7.84 5.33 -9.03
C LEU A 177 7.35 6.78 -8.90
N GLU A 178 6.22 7.15 -9.48
CA GLU A 178 5.59 8.47 -9.29
C GLU A 178 5.29 8.73 -7.81
N ALA A 179 4.70 7.74 -7.12
CA ALA A 179 4.45 7.81 -5.67
C ALA A 179 5.74 8.10 -4.87
N ILE A 180 6.81 7.35 -5.19
CA ILE A 180 8.09 7.51 -4.48
C ILE A 180 8.71 8.88 -4.78
N VAL A 181 8.72 9.30 -6.05
CA VAL A 181 9.25 10.63 -6.43
C VAL A 181 8.51 11.73 -5.68
N PHE A 182 7.20 11.62 -5.56
CA PHE A 182 6.39 12.57 -4.81
C PHE A 182 6.76 12.60 -3.31
N VAL A 183 6.83 11.44 -2.68
CA VAL A 183 7.16 11.30 -1.25
C VAL A 183 8.58 11.76 -0.96
N HIS A 184 9.56 11.36 -1.79
CA HIS A 184 10.95 11.78 -1.70
C HIS A 184 11.11 13.30 -1.89
N GLY A 185 10.31 13.91 -2.78
CA GLY A 185 10.29 15.36 -3.00
C GLY A 185 9.90 16.16 -1.75
N LEU A 186 9.20 15.54 -0.80
CA LEU A 186 8.86 16.13 0.49
C LEU A 186 9.88 15.80 1.59
N GLY A 187 11.00 15.17 1.25
CA GLY A 187 12.03 14.77 2.22
C GLY A 187 11.63 13.57 3.08
N ILE A 188 10.65 12.78 2.63
CA ILE A 188 10.17 11.60 3.34
C ILE A 188 10.68 10.35 2.62
N VAL A 189 11.13 9.34 3.37
CA VAL A 189 11.49 8.02 2.90
C VAL A 189 10.60 6.97 3.55
N HIS A 190 10.22 5.94 2.80
CA HIS A 190 9.27 4.94 3.25
C HIS A 190 9.91 3.85 4.11
N ARG A 191 11.06 3.32 3.68
CA ARG A 191 11.87 2.28 4.33
C ARG A 191 11.26 0.87 4.34
N ASP A 192 10.09 0.70 3.73
CA ASP A 192 9.43 -0.62 3.56
C ASP A 192 8.72 -0.68 2.20
N LEU A 193 9.40 -0.28 1.13
CA LEU A 193 8.81 -0.29 -0.20
C LEU A 193 8.79 -1.70 -0.80
N CYS A 194 7.58 -2.19 -1.03
CA CYS A 194 7.35 -3.43 -1.74
C CYS A 194 5.97 -3.41 -2.40
N LYS A 195 5.76 -4.26 -3.39
CA LYS A 195 4.47 -4.33 -4.12
C LYS A 195 3.26 -4.66 -3.24
N SER A 196 3.44 -5.29 -2.06
CA SER A 196 2.35 -5.51 -1.11
C SER A 196 1.89 -4.22 -0.40
N ASN A 197 2.74 -3.18 -0.35
CA ASN A 197 2.41 -1.87 0.21
C ASN A 197 1.85 -0.89 -0.84
N TYR A 198 1.54 -1.37 -2.05
CA TYR A 198 0.77 -0.65 -3.05
C TYR A 198 -0.58 -1.31 -3.25
N LEU A 199 -1.65 -0.56 -3.09
CA LEU A 199 -3.03 -1.00 -3.33
C LEU A 199 -3.44 -0.59 -4.74
N VAL A 200 -4.14 -1.47 -5.44
CA VAL A 200 -4.56 -1.26 -6.83
C VAL A 200 -6.08 -1.19 -6.91
N GLN A 201 -6.55 -0.16 -7.57
CA GLN A 201 -7.96 0.02 -7.88
C GLN A 201 -8.42 -1.01 -8.92
N TRP A 202 -9.37 -1.87 -8.55
CA TRP A 202 -9.92 -2.87 -9.45
C TRP A 202 -11.26 -2.46 -10.05
N HIS A 203 -11.44 -2.77 -11.34
CA HIS A 203 -12.74 -2.63 -12.02
C HIS A 203 -13.51 -3.96 -12.01
N PRO A 204 -14.85 -3.91 -12.07
CA PRO A 204 -15.68 -5.12 -12.08
C PRO A 204 -15.32 -6.11 -13.20
N GLU A 205 -15.01 -5.61 -14.39
CA GLU A 205 -14.58 -6.44 -15.53
C GLU A 205 -13.27 -7.16 -15.26
N SER A 206 -12.34 -6.52 -14.56
CA SER A 206 -11.07 -7.14 -14.17
C SER A 206 -11.29 -8.28 -13.19
N LEU A 207 -12.20 -8.10 -12.25
CA LEU A 207 -12.54 -9.13 -11.26
C LEU A 207 -13.22 -10.34 -11.91
N SER A 208 -14.09 -10.13 -12.91
CA SER A 208 -14.77 -11.21 -13.62
C SER A 208 -13.88 -11.93 -14.63
N THR A 209 -13.02 -11.20 -15.33
CA THR A 209 -12.15 -11.74 -16.38
C THR A 209 -10.75 -12.09 -15.90
N MET A 210 -10.40 -11.67 -14.67
CA MET A 210 -9.06 -11.82 -14.09
C MET A 210 -7.99 -11.13 -14.94
N ARG A 211 -8.34 -10.02 -15.56
CA ARG A 211 -7.45 -9.18 -16.39
C ARG A 211 -7.47 -7.76 -15.90
N VAL A 212 -6.36 -7.05 -16.06
CA VAL A 212 -6.33 -5.60 -15.84
C VAL A 212 -7.21 -4.92 -16.92
N PRO A 213 -8.07 -3.96 -16.57
CA PRO A 213 -8.95 -3.31 -17.52
C PRO A 213 -8.17 -2.48 -18.54
N LEU A 214 -8.79 -2.19 -19.69
CA LEU A 214 -8.20 -1.30 -20.71
C LEU A 214 -7.92 0.10 -20.17
N CYS A 215 -8.77 0.59 -19.29
CA CYS A 215 -8.59 1.78 -18.45
C CYS A 215 -7.80 1.32 -17.22
N ARG A 216 -6.50 1.41 -17.24
CA ARG A 216 -5.63 0.87 -16.19
C ARG A 216 -5.96 1.47 -14.82
N PRO A 217 -6.06 0.61 -13.78
CA PRO A 217 -6.37 1.08 -12.44
C PRO A 217 -5.22 1.89 -11.85
N ARG A 218 -5.56 2.80 -10.94
CA ARG A 218 -4.57 3.58 -10.20
C ARG A 218 -3.98 2.74 -9.07
N ALA A 219 -2.66 2.86 -8.88
CA ALA A 219 -1.96 2.31 -7.73
C ALA A 219 -1.85 3.37 -6.62
N PHE A 220 -1.91 2.93 -5.36
CA PHE A 220 -1.83 3.80 -4.18
C PHE A 220 -0.86 3.22 -3.16
N LEU A 221 0.11 4.03 -2.73
CA LEU A 221 1.07 3.69 -1.69
C LEU A 221 0.43 3.81 -0.30
N THR A 222 0.71 2.85 0.57
CA THR A 222 0.22 2.79 1.95
C THR A 222 1.33 2.32 2.90
N ASP A 223 1.01 2.28 4.20
CA ASP A 223 1.86 1.73 5.27
C ASP A 223 3.16 2.49 5.55
N PHE A 224 3.01 3.72 6.00
CA PHE A 224 4.12 4.62 6.35
C PHE A 224 4.64 4.44 7.81
N GLU A 225 4.43 3.30 8.46
CA GLU A 225 4.85 3.11 9.86
C GLU A 225 6.37 3.22 10.06
N THR A 226 7.13 2.75 9.09
CA THR A 226 8.59 2.79 9.09
C THR A 226 9.17 4.07 8.50
N ALA A 227 8.32 4.94 7.97
CA ALA A 227 8.74 6.12 7.26
C ALA A 227 9.52 7.11 8.14
N HIS A 228 10.45 7.80 7.50
CA HIS A 228 11.26 8.84 8.13
C HIS A 228 11.17 10.14 7.33
N GLU A 229 10.92 11.23 8.03
CA GLU A 229 10.94 12.58 7.46
C GLU A 229 12.20 13.32 7.89
N PHE A 230 12.90 13.90 6.91
CA PHE A 230 14.04 14.78 7.14
C PHE A 230 13.58 16.25 7.22
N PRO A 231 14.26 17.09 8.04
CA PRO A 231 14.02 18.52 8.03
C PRO A 231 14.17 19.11 6.62
N PRO A 232 13.28 20.04 6.20
CA PRO A 232 13.33 20.60 4.84
C PRO A 232 14.64 21.32 4.50
N ASP A 233 15.29 21.89 5.51
CA ASP A 233 16.54 22.65 5.43
C ASP A 233 17.80 21.77 5.52
N MET A 234 17.64 20.46 5.78
CA MET A 234 18.76 19.51 5.83
C MET A 234 19.32 19.27 4.42
N PRO A 235 20.65 19.48 4.21
CA PRO A 235 21.30 19.19 2.94
C PRO A 235 21.08 17.74 2.50
N ALA A 236 20.97 17.50 1.20
CA ALA A 236 20.68 16.16 0.67
C ALA A 236 21.74 15.13 1.07
N GLU A 237 23.00 15.52 1.09
CA GLU A 237 24.18 14.70 1.48
C GLU A 237 24.20 14.31 2.97
N GLU A 238 23.45 15.04 3.80
CA GLU A 238 23.32 14.75 5.24
C GLU A 238 22.10 13.89 5.57
N ARG A 239 21.21 13.66 4.59
CA ARG A 239 19.99 12.84 4.76
C ARG A 239 20.31 11.35 4.75
N LEU A 240 21.04 10.92 5.74
CA LEU A 240 21.48 9.55 5.92
C LEU A 240 20.78 8.92 7.14
N LEU A 241 20.55 7.62 7.07
CA LEU A 241 20.05 6.82 8.18
C LEU A 241 21.01 5.66 8.48
N SER A 242 20.83 5.01 9.62
CA SER A 242 21.54 3.78 9.99
C SER A 242 20.54 2.75 10.52
N GLY A 243 20.90 1.49 10.46
CA GLY A 243 20.11 0.36 10.96
C GLY A 243 18.85 0.05 10.16
N LEU A 244 18.19 -1.00 10.56
CA LEU A 244 16.95 -1.48 9.95
C LEU A 244 15.74 -0.58 10.32
N PRO A 245 14.64 -0.66 9.57
CA PRO A 245 13.40 0.10 9.89
C PRO A 245 12.85 -0.22 11.27
N VAL A 246 12.83 -1.50 11.62
CA VAL A 246 12.46 -2.07 12.93
C VAL A 246 13.44 -3.18 13.29
N GLU A 247 13.52 -3.56 14.58
CA GLU A 247 14.50 -4.53 15.08
C GLU A 247 14.39 -5.88 14.36
N ASP A 248 13.19 -6.40 14.22
CA ASP A 248 12.90 -7.70 13.59
C ASP A 248 12.43 -7.56 12.14
N TYR A 249 13.04 -6.68 11.35
CA TYR A 249 12.64 -6.45 9.97
C TYR A 249 12.87 -7.68 9.10
N GLN A 250 11.80 -8.26 8.55
CA GLN A 250 11.81 -9.56 7.87
C GLN A 250 11.98 -9.48 6.34
N ARG A 251 11.86 -8.30 5.74
CA ARG A 251 12.00 -8.17 4.29
C ARG A 251 13.45 -8.01 3.87
N SER A 252 13.72 -8.31 2.61
CA SER A 252 15.03 -8.05 2.01
C SER A 252 15.42 -6.58 2.11
N VAL A 253 16.67 -6.34 2.41
CA VAL A 253 17.26 -5.00 2.48
C VAL A 253 18.52 -4.90 1.63
N PRO A 254 18.85 -3.73 1.09
CA PRO A 254 20.07 -3.56 0.34
C PRO A 254 21.31 -3.75 1.23
N PRO A 255 22.48 -4.12 0.64
CA PRO A 255 23.69 -4.45 1.38
C PRO A 255 24.14 -3.37 2.38
N GLU A 256 23.99 -2.10 2.02
CA GLU A 256 24.37 -0.98 2.87
C GLU A 256 23.54 -0.88 4.15
N MET A 257 22.26 -1.26 4.13
CA MET A 257 21.41 -1.30 5.33
C MET A 257 21.84 -2.44 6.27
N SER A 258 22.21 -3.59 5.70
CA SER A 258 22.66 -4.76 6.47
C SER A 258 24.00 -4.51 7.16
N SER A 259 24.82 -3.59 6.66
CA SER A 259 26.16 -3.29 7.23
C SER A 259 26.11 -2.57 8.57
N GLY A 260 24.96 -1.99 8.96
CA GLY A 260 24.81 -1.18 10.16
C GLY A 260 25.44 0.22 10.10
N GLY A 261 26.05 0.57 8.95
CA GLY A 261 26.61 1.90 8.69
C GLY A 261 25.55 2.94 8.30
N LEU A 262 26.01 4.16 8.00
CA LEU A 262 25.15 5.18 7.39
C LEU A 262 24.89 4.83 5.93
N TYR A 263 23.65 5.02 5.51
CA TYR A 263 23.21 4.77 4.12
C TYR A 263 22.24 5.85 3.62
N ASP A 264 22.15 5.98 2.29
CA ASP A 264 21.17 6.80 1.60
C ASP A 264 19.80 6.08 1.57
N PRO A 265 18.81 6.50 2.40
CA PRO A 265 17.53 5.81 2.47
C PRO A 265 16.65 6.03 1.22
N PHE A 266 16.89 7.09 0.43
CA PHE A 266 16.18 7.33 -0.82
C PHE A 266 16.58 6.28 -1.88
N LYS A 267 17.86 5.94 -1.92
CA LYS A 267 18.37 4.85 -2.78
C LYS A 267 17.94 3.47 -2.27
N ALA A 268 17.83 3.31 -0.95
CA ALA A 268 17.36 2.05 -0.35
C ALA A 268 15.90 1.78 -0.71
N ASP A 269 15.03 2.79 -0.68
CA ASP A 269 13.63 2.68 -1.12
C ASP A 269 13.52 2.19 -2.58
N VAL A 270 14.35 2.73 -3.49
CA VAL A 270 14.36 2.31 -4.89
C VAL A 270 14.79 0.85 -5.03
N TRP A 271 15.78 0.44 -4.26
CA TRP A 271 16.24 -0.95 -4.26
C TRP A 271 15.15 -1.91 -3.78
N GLN A 272 14.46 -1.58 -2.67
CA GLN A 272 13.38 -2.39 -2.12
C GLN A 272 12.23 -2.55 -3.10
N LEU A 273 11.83 -1.46 -3.79
CA LEU A 273 10.82 -1.55 -4.83
C LEU A 273 11.25 -2.50 -5.95
N ALA A 274 12.47 -2.35 -6.47
CA ALA A 274 12.97 -3.19 -7.57
C ALA A 274 13.11 -4.66 -7.15
N GLU A 275 13.55 -4.91 -5.91
CA GLU A 275 13.64 -6.26 -5.35
C GLU A 275 12.27 -6.94 -5.35
N SER A 276 11.21 -6.24 -4.97
CA SER A 276 9.87 -6.79 -4.94
C SER A 276 9.34 -7.21 -6.32
N PHE A 277 9.95 -6.74 -7.42
CA PHE A 277 9.66 -7.15 -8.79
C PHE A 277 10.69 -8.16 -9.37
N SER A 278 11.57 -8.71 -8.53
CA SER A 278 12.59 -9.69 -8.96
C SER A 278 11.99 -11.02 -9.48
N ASP A 279 10.72 -11.27 -9.20
CA ASP A 279 9.94 -12.44 -9.64
C ASP A 279 9.39 -12.30 -11.05
N VAL A 280 9.59 -11.17 -11.74
CA VAL A 280 9.11 -10.93 -13.09
C VAL A 280 10.20 -10.43 -14.02
N LYS A 281 10.18 -10.88 -15.28
CA LYS A 281 10.94 -10.28 -16.39
C LYS A 281 9.97 -9.82 -17.45
N THR A 282 10.19 -8.62 -17.97
CA THR A 282 9.34 -8.08 -19.04
C THR A 282 9.69 -8.65 -20.41
N THR A 283 10.88 -9.24 -20.56
CA THR A 283 11.49 -9.67 -21.83
C THR A 283 11.75 -8.51 -22.80
N VAL A 284 11.53 -7.28 -22.39
CA VAL A 284 11.92 -6.06 -23.07
C VAL A 284 13.22 -5.54 -22.44
N SER A 285 14.34 -5.77 -23.11
CA SER A 285 15.68 -5.57 -22.51
C SER A 285 15.92 -4.16 -21.97
N SER A 286 15.34 -3.12 -22.59
CA SER A 286 15.46 -1.74 -22.10
C SER A 286 14.71 -1.51 -20.77
N ILE A 287 13.60 -2.20 -20.52
CA ILE A 287 12.85 -2.14 -19.29
C ILE A 287 13.57 -2.96 -18.21
N ASP A 288 13.93 -4.21 -18.53
CA ASP A 288 14.63 -5.09 -17.61
C ASP A 288 15.95 -4.47 -17.12
N ALA A 289 16.71 -3.79 -18.01
CA ALA A 289 17.93 -3.06 -17.64
C ALA A 289 17.67 -1.90 -16.66
N ILE A 290 16.53 -1.21 -16.73
CA ILE A 290 16.18 -0.17 -15.76
C ILE A 290 15.93 -0.79 -14.39
N LEU A 291 15.16 -1.89 -14.32
CA LEU A 291 14.90 -2.61 -13.07
C LEU A 291 16.20 -3.13 -12.44
N GLU A 292 17.12 -3.66 -13.28
CA GLU A 292 18.45 -4.10 -12.82
C GLU A 292 19.29 -2.93 -12.24
N HIS A 293 19.24 -1.74 -12.85
CA HIS A 293 19.93 -0.57 -12.31
C HIS A 293 19.27 -0.02 -11.04
N MET A 294 17.95 -0.18 -10.86
CA MET A 294 17.29 0.14 -9.59
C MET A 294 17.72 -0.82 -8.48
N PHE A 295 17.98 -2.08 -8.82
CA PHE A 295 18.38 -3.15 -7.91
C PHE A 295 19.92 -3.26 -7.75
N ALA A 296 20.69 -2.34 -8.32
CA ALA A 296 22.17 -2.39 -8.25
C ALA A 296 22.67 -2.46 -6.80
N PRO A 297 23.54 -3.43 -6.45
CA PRO A 297 24.09 -3.54 -5.10
C PRO A 297 25.02 -2.37 -4.77
N ASP A 298 25.71 -1.80 -5.77
CA ASP A 298 26.48 -0.57 -5.62
C ASP A 298 25.56 0.65 -5.68
N VAL A 299 25.45 1.36 -4.54
CA VAL A 299 24.61 2.56 -4.38
C VAL A 299 24.94 3.66 -5.41
N SER A 300 26.21 3.77 -5.83
CA SER A 300 26.65 4.79 -6.79
C SER A 300 26.11 4.52 -8.21
N LEU A 301 25.85 3.26 -8.54
CA LEU A 301 25.28 2.83 -9.83
C LEU A 301 23.75 2.74 -9.81
N ARG A 302 23.15 2.74 -8.60
CA ARG A 302 21.71 2.65 -8.43
C ARG A 302 21.03 3.93 -8.87
N LEU A 303 19.94 3.81 -9.65
CA LEU A 303 19.14 4.96 -10.07
C LEU A 303 18.48 5.64 -8.86
N SER A 304 18.22 6.93 -8.97
CA SER A 304 17.25 7.61 -8.11
C SER A 304 15.82 7.26 -8.56
N ALA A 305 14.83 7.50 -7.71
CA ALA A 305 13.43 7.29 -8.08
C ALA A 305 13.02 8.13 -9.31
N SER A 306 13.47 9.38 -9.39
CA SER A 306 13.20 10.27 -10.54
C SER A 306 13.88 9.77 -11.81
N ASP A 307 15.18 9.35 -11.74
CA ASP A 307 15.86 8.83 -12.91
C ASP A 307 15.23 7.53 -13.41
N ALA A 308 14.82 6.65 -12.50
CA ALA A 308 14.14 5.40 -12.84
C ALA A 308 12.79 5.66 -13.53
N ARG A 309 11.95 6.53 -12.93
CA ARG A 309 10.67 6.96 -13.52
C ARG A 309 10.86 7.53 -14.91
N ASP A 310 11.77 8.50 -15.06
CA ASP A 310 11.94 9.23 -16.33
C ASP A 310 12.49 8.31 -17.43
N ARG A 311 13.44 7.42 -17.12
CA ARG A 311 13.94 6.43 -18.07
C ARG A 311 12.85 5.44 -18.46
N LEU A 312 12.07 4.93 -17.52
CA LEU A 312 10.99 3.99 -17.80
C LEU A 312 9.88 4.65 -18.64
N ALA A 313 9.48 5.88 -18.29
CA ALA A 313 8.51 6.66 -19.05
C ALA A 313 8.98 6.91 -20.48
N ASN A 314 10.26 7.23 -20.69
CA ASN A 314 10.83 7.43 -22.03
C ASN A 314 10.80 6.14 -22.88
N VAL A 315 11.10 4.98 -22.27
CA VAL A 315 10.99 3.68 -22.96
C VAL A 315 9.53 3.42 -23.35
N VAL A 316 8.59 3.61 -22.45
CA VAL A 316 7.16 3.42 -22.74
C VAL A 316 6.68 4.37 -23.82
N HIS A 317 7.07 5.65 -23.75
CA HIS A 317 6.70 6.66 -24.75
C HIS A 317 7.21 6.32 -26.16
N SER A 318 8.41 5.74 -26.24
CA SER A 318 9.03 5.38 -27.53
C SER A 318 8.63 3.98 -28.06
N THR A 319 7.89 3.20 -27.24
CA THR A 319 7.49 1.83 -27.58
C THR A 319 6.04 1.81 -28.05
N PRO A 320 5.72 1.26 -29.23
CA PRO A 320 4.33 1.10 -29.65
C PRO A 320 3.55 0.29 -28.60
N PRO A 321 2.36 0.73 -28.14
CA PRO A 321 1.60 0.06 -27.08
C PRO A 321 1.35 -1.43 -27.34
N ILE A 322 1.12 -1.79 -28.62
CA ILE A 322 0.90 -3.19 -29.02
C ILE A 322 2.11 -4.08 -28.71
N SER A 323 3.33 -3.54 -28.70
CA SER A 323 4.54 -4.29 -28.40
C SER A 323 4.69 -4.65 -26.93
N LEU A 324 3.91 -4.01 -26.06
CA LEU A 324 3.86 -4.29 -24.63
C LEU A 324 2.69 -5.22 -24.27
N LEU A 325 1.81 -5.57 -25.22
CA LEU A 325 0.71 -6.55 -25.03
C LEU A 325 1.22 -7.99 -25.16
N ILE A 326 2.31 -8.28 -24.51
CA ILE A 326 2.94 -9.61 -24.44
C ILE A 326 2.90 -10.11 -23.01
N PRO A 327 2.85 -11.42 -22.76
CA PRO A 327 2.90 -11.98 -21.42
C PRO A 327 4.27 -11.71 -20.76
N PRO A 328 4.32 -11.41 -19.47
CA PRO A 328 5.56 -11.36 -18.73
C PRO A 328 6.12 -12.79 -18.51
N LEU A 329 7.42 -12.89 -18.27
CA LEU A 329 8.05 -14.12 -17.80
C LEU A 329 8.07 -14.08 -16.25
N LEU A 330 7.30 -14.97 -15.62
CA LEU A 330 7.31 -15.14 -14.17
C LEU A 330 8.40 -16.12 -13.78
N LEU A 331 9.29 -15.73 -12.87
CA LEU A 331 10.46 -16.54 -12.47
C LEU A 331 10.13 -17.55 -11.38
N ASN A 332 9.14 -17.25 -10.53
CA ASN A 332 8.64 -18.12 -9.48
C ASN A 332 7.10 -18.16 -9.51
N PRO A 333 6.49 -18.76 -10.52
CA PRO A 333 5.04 -18.87 -10.53
C PRO A 333 4.61 -19.70 -9.31
N LEU A 334 3.70 -19.14 -8.50
CA LEU A 334 3.09 -19.89 -7.41
C LEU A 334 2.41 -21.13 -7.99
N PRO A 335 2.39 -22.27 -7.26
CA PRO A 335 1.75 -23.47 -7.76
C PRO A 335 0.27 -23.18 -8.08
N ASN A 336 -0.17 -23.66 -9.25
CA ASN A 336 -1.58 -23.58 -9.64
C ASN A 336 -2.44 -24.27 -8.58
N PHE A 337 -3.32 -23.50 -7.92
CA PHE A 337 -4.36 -24.02 -7.02
C PHE A 337 -5.63 -24.35 -7.79
#